data_494b16553493bd16de50c16d4d879536
#
_entry.id   494b16553493bd16de50c16d4d879536
#
_cell.length_a   1.000
_cell.length_b   1.000
_cell.length_c   1.000
_cell.angle_alpha   90.00
_cell.angle_beta   90.00
_cell.angle_gamma   90.00
#
_symmetry.space_group_name_H-M   'P 1'
#
loop_
_entity.id
_entity.type
_entity.pdbx_description
1 polymer ?
#
loop_
_entity_poly.entity_id
_entity_poly.type
_entity_poly.pdbx_seq_one_letter_code
_entity_poly.pdbx_strand_id
1 'polypeptide(L)'
;MNDKGENLMQKNILFIGVLVGVLVLAALTAYSQEDIEFVEDSGFVSNMRPLPAFMHDEHNEKAGIEECNACHHVYEDGKLLEDESSEDQACSECHGAEGDEYPMELVRRYHLNCRGCHQDSQAGPIACGECHAKAP
;
A
#
# COMPACT_ATOMS: atom_id res chain seq x y z
N MET A 1 53.67 -26.13 -13.10
CA MET A 1 53.67 -25.41 -11.82
C MET A 1 52.51 -24.42 -11.85
N ASN A 2 51.56 -24.63 -11.00
CA ASN A 2 50.42 -23.77 -10.50
C ASN A 2 49.35 -23.11 -11.41
N ASP A 3 49.12 -23.60 -12.61
CA ASP A 3 48.05 -23.08 -13.47
C ASP A 3 46.63 -23.43 -12.91
N LYS A 4 46.50 -24.55 -12.19
CA LYS A 4 45.23 -24.96 -11.58
C LYS A 4 44.79 -24.12 -10.37
N GLY A 5 45.75 -23.59 -9.61
CA GLY A 5 45.45 -22.75 -8.44
C GLY A 5 44.96 -21.35 -8.80
N GLU A 6 45.59 -20.75 -9.80
CA GLU A 6 45.21 -19.42 -10.32
C GLU A 6 43.81 -19.45 -10.96
N ASN A 7 43.51 -20.51 -11.71
CA ASN A 7 42.19 -20.70 -12.34
C ASN A 7 41.07 -20.89 -11.32
N LEU A 8 41.34 -21.60 -10.22
CA LEU A 8 40.35 -21.78 -9.13
C LEU A 8 40.11 -20.48 -8.38
N MET A 9 41.16 -19.71 -8.10
CA MET A 9 41.06 -18.42 -7.43
C MET A 9 40.30 -17.40 -8.28
N GLN A 10 40.58 -17.33 -9.59
CA GLN A 10 39.83 -16.45 -10.51
C GLN A 10 38.33 -16.81 -10.59
N LYS A 11 37.99 -18.10 -10.63
CA LYS A 11 36.59 -18.55 -10.61
C LYS A 11 35.87 -18.19 -9.32
N ASN A 12 36.55 -18.32 -8.19
CA ASN A 12 35.96 -17.95 -6.90
C ASN A 12 35.76 -16.43 -6.80
N ILE A 13 36.69 -15.61 -7.29
CA ILE A 13 36.55 -14.15 -7.32
C ILE A 13 35.37 -13.75 -8.22
N LEU A 14 35.28 -14.38 -9.41
CA LEU A 14 34.16 -14.13 -10.33
C LEU A 14 32.81 -14.51 -9.68
N PHE A 15 32.75 -15.67 -9.03
CA PHE A 15 31.53 -16.15 -8.35
C PHE A 15 31.11 -15.22 -7.21
N ILE A 16 32.08 -14.78 -6.39
CA ILE A 16 31.81 -13.82 -5.31
C ILE A 16 31.34 -12.47 -5.88
N GLY A 17 31.98 -12.00 -6.97
CA GLY A 17 31.55 -10.76 -7.63
C GLY A 17 30.12 -10.82 -8.18
N VAL A 18 29.73 -11.93 -8.79
CA VAL A 18 28.37 -12.15 -9.27
C VAL A 18 27.37 -12.23 -8.10
N LEU A 19 27.73 -12.95 -7.04
CA LEU A 19 26.86 -13.07 -5.85
C LEU A 19 26.62 -11.72 -5.18
N VAL A 20 27.69 -10.92 -5.01
CA VAL A 20 27.58 -9.56 -4.46
C VAL A 20 26.75 -8.66 -5.39
N GLY A 21 26.93 -8.76 -6.70
CA GLY A 21 26.15 -8.02 -7.69
C GLY A 21 24.66 -8.34 -7.61
N VAL A 22 24.31 -9.63 -7.48
CA VAL A 22 22.91 -10.06 -7.31
C VAL A 22 22.33 -9.57 -5.99
N LEU A 23 23.09 -9.64 -4.89
CA LEU A 23 22.64 -9.13 -3.57
C LEU A 23 22.44 -7.62 -3.60
N VAL A 24 23.30 -6.86 -4.27
CA VAL A 24 23.13 -5.40 -4.41
C VAL A 24 21.92 -5.07 -5.28
N LEU A 25 21.71 -5.80 -6.39
CA LEU A 25 20.51 -5.63 -7.22
C LEU A 25 19.22 -5.99 -6.46
N ALA A 26 19.24 -7.05 -5.67
CA ALA A 26 18.09 -7.42 -4.82
C ALA A 26 17.81 -6.38 -3.72
N ALA A 27 18.85 -5.75 -3.18
CA ALA A 27 18.70 -4.68 -2.19
C ALA A 27 18.13 -3.38 -2.79
N LEU A 28 18.36 -3.11 -4.09
CA LEU A 28 17.81 -1.94 -4.77
C LEU A 28 16.31 -2.05 -5.06
N THR A 29 15.77 -3.27 -5.10
CA THR A 29 14.32 -3.50 -5.26
C THR A 29 13.56 -3.52 -3.94
N ALA A 30 14.27 -3.50 -2.80
CA ALA A 30 13.69 -3.41 -1.46
C ALA A 30 13.44 -1.96 -1.00
N TYR A 31 13.27 -1.00 -1.92
CA TYR A 31 12.69 0.28 -1.57
C TYR A 31 11.22 0.03 -1.26
N SER A 32 10.87 0.02 0.01
CA SER A 32 9.53 0.24 0.48
C SER A 32 8.98 1.50 -0.20
N GLN A 33 7.74 1.47 -0.66
CA GLN A 33 7.07 2.67 -1.15
C GLN A 33 7.24 3.76 -0.10
N GLU A 34 7.51 5.00 -0.54
CA GLU A 34 7.52 6.14 0.36
C GLU A 34 6.21 6.15 1.14
N ASP A 35 6.32 6.43 2.45
CA ASP A 35 5.15 6.44 3.33
C ASP A 35 4.09 7.40 2.77
N ILE A 36 2.90 6.89 2.51
CA ILE A 36 1.78 7.68 1.98
C ILE A 36 1.39 8.67 3.06
N GLU A 37 1.49 9.97 2.76
CA GLU A 37 1.15 11.03 3.70
C GLU A 37 -0.33 11.44 3.64
N PHE A 38 -0.97 11.25 2.50
CA PHE A 38 -2.36 11.62 2.26
C PHE A 38 -3.08 10.57 1.44
N VAL A 39 -4.37 10.41 1.67
CA VAL A 39 -5.21 9.57 0.81
C VAL A 39 -5.54 10.34 -0.47
N GLU A 40 -4.94 9.92 -1.57
CA GLU A 40 -5.22 10.42 -2.92
C GLU A 40 -5.77 9.30 -3.81
N ASP A 41 -6.73 9.63 -4.67
CA ASP A 41 -7.26 8.71 -5.66
C ASP A 41 -7.63 9.48 -6.93
N SER A 42 -7.11 9.03 -8.06
CA SER A 42 -7.33 9.64 -9.37
C SER A 42 -8.80 9.62 -9.83
N GLY A 43 -9.64 8.81 -9.18
CA GLY A 43 -11.07 8.80 -9.37
C GLY A 43 -11.77 10.08 -8.89
N PHE A 44 -11.12 10.91 -8.07
CA PHE A 44 -11.68 12.20 -7.68
C PHE A 44 -11.24 13.31 -8.63
N VAL A 45 -12.18 13.86 -9.39
CA VAL A 45 -11.93 14.99 -10.30
C VAL A 45 -11.61 16.28 -9.53
N SER A 46 -12.19 16.44 -8.34
CA SER A 46 -11.93 17.58 -7.46
C SER A 46 -12.22 17.23 -6.02
N ASN A 47 -11.41 17.75 -5.11
CA ASN A 47 -11.59 17.56 -3.68
C ASN A 47 -12.34 18.75 -3.08
N MET A 48 -13.54 18.49 -2.51
CA MET A 48 -14.31 19.52 -1.80
C MET A 48 -13.79 19.81 -0.39
N ARG A 49 -12.93 18.94 0.13
CA ARG A 49 -12.30 19.04 1.46
C ARG A 49 -10.80 18.81 1.32
N PRO A 50 -9.99 19.27 2.28
CA PRO A 50 -8.58 18.86 2.35
C PRO A 50 -8.46 17.33 2.30
N LEU A 51 -7.38 16.84 1.70
CA LEU A 51 -7.08 15.41 1.69
C LEU A 51 -6.88 14.91 3.13
N PRO A 52 -7.38 13.73 3.47
CA PRO A 52 -7.10 13.12 4.77
C PRO A 52 -5.61 12.79 4.89
N ALA A 53 -4.98 13.25 5.97
CA ALA A 53 -3.63 12.82 6.30
C ALA A 53 -3.66 11.35 6.73
N PHE A 54 -2.78 10.55 6.16
CA PHE A 54 -2.71 9.12 6.40
C PHE A 54 -1.28 8.62 6.21
N MET A 55 -0.60 8.40 7.34
CA MET A 55 0.72 7.79 7.35
C MET A 55 0.54 6.28 7.34
N HIS A 56 0.61 5.67 6.17
CA HIS A 56 0.21 4.28 5.95
C HIS A 56 0.88 3.29 6.91
N ASP A 57 2.21 3.29 6.94
CA ASP A 57 2.97 2.34 7.76
C ASP A 57 2.80 2.60 9.25
N GLU A 58 2.84 3.88 9.66
CA GLU A 58 2.60 4.27 11.04
C GLU A 58 1.19 3.92 11.52
N HIS A 59 0.19 4.07 10.65
CA HIS A 59 -1.19 3.69 10.94
C HIS A 59 -1.33 2.19 11.17
N ASN A 60 -0.75 1.38 10.27
CA ASN A 60 -0.83 -0.07 10.36
C ASN A 60 -0.12 -0.59 11.62
N GLU A 61 1.04 -0.05 11.94
CA GLU A 61 1.77 -0.38 13.19
C GLU A 61 0.92 -0.04 14.43
N LYS A 62 0.36 1.17 14.51
CA LYS A 62 -0.48 1.60 15.64
C LYS A 62 -1.77 0.79 15.78
N ALA A 63 -2.37 0.40 14.67
CA ALA A 63 -3.61 -0.36 14.66
C ALA A 63 -3.39 -1.88 14.80
N GLY A 64 -2.14 -2.35 14.70
CA GLY A 64 -1.80 -3.77 14.72
C GLY A 64 -2.34 -4.52 13.50
N ILE A 65 -2.39 -3.85 12.35
CA ILE A 65 -2.87 -4.43 11.08
C ILE A 65 -1.67 -5.05 10.37
N GLU A 66 -1.68 -6.38 10.23
CA GLU A 66 -0.65 -7.14 9.54
C GLU A 66 -1.11 -7.58 8.14
N GLU A 67 -2.43 -7.70 7.94
CA GLU A 67 -3.03 -8.20 6.70
C GLU A 67 -3.46 -7.04 5.80
N CYS A 68 -2.88 -6.95 4.61
CA CYS A 68 -3.17 -5.88 3.63
C CYS A 68 -4.65 -5.86 3.21
N ASN A 69 -5.28 -7.03 3.12
CA ASN A 69 -6.69 -7.19 2.75
C ASN A 69 -7.69 -6.61 3.78
N ALA A 70 -7.24 -6.23 4.97
CA ALA A 70 -8.07 -5.49 5.91
C ALA A 70 -8.60 -4.17 5.32
N CYS A 71 -7.79 -3.53 4.45
CA CYS A 71 -8.15 -2.32 3.71
C CYS A 71 -8.24 -2.59 2.19
N HIS A 72 -7.28 -3.33 1.64
CA HIS A 72 -7.15 -3.67 0.23
C HIS A 72 -7.83 -5.00 -0.09
N HIS A 73 -9.14 -5.04 0.06
CA HIS A 73 -9.93 -6.25 -0.08
C HIS A 73 -10.19 -6.64 -1.54
N VAL A 74 -10.34 -7.94 -1.77
CA VAL A 74 -10.80 -8.52 -3.05
C VAL A 74 -12.10 -9.28 -2.82
N TYR A 75 -13.09 -9.10 -3.69
CA TYR A 75 -14.34 -9.84 -3.67
C TYR A 75 -14.55 -10.56 -4.99
N GLU A 76 -14.95 -11.83 -4.93
CA GLU A 76 -15.41 -12.62 -6.07
C GLU A 76 -16.81 -13.18 -5.75
N ASP A 77 -17.75 -12.99 -6.66
CA ASP A 77 -19.16 -13.41 -6.48
C ASP A 77 -19.79 -12.95 -5.14
N GLY A 78 -19.41 -11.76 -4.67
CA GLY A 78 -19.92 -11.17 -3.43
C GLY A 78 -19.32 -11.78 -2.14
N LYS A 79 -18.25 -12.58 -2.25
CA LYS A 79 -17.51 -13.14 -1.11
C LYS A 79 -16.14 -12.51 -1.02
N LEU A 80 -15.74 -12.13 0.19
CA LEU A 80 -14.39 -11.67 0.48
C LEU A 80 -13.41 -12.83 0.29
N LEU A 81 -12.34 -12.60 -0.46
CA LEU A 81 -11.21 -13.51 -0.58
C LEU A 81 -10.19 -13.15 0.50
N GLU A 82 -10.15 -13.94 1.56
CA GLU A 82 -9.34 -13.65 2.75
C GLU A 82 -7.83 -13.76 2.50
N ASP A 83 -7.44 -14.51 1.48
CA ASP A 83 -6.04 -14.77 1.12
C ASP A 83 -5.55 -13.86 -0.03
N GLU A 84 -6.36 -12.90 -0.48
CA GLU A 84 -6.03 -12.01 -1.59
C GLU A 84 -6.11 -10.53 -1.17
N SER A 85 -5.28 -9.71 -1.79
CA SER A 85 -5.17 -8.27 -1.53
C SER A 85 -5.09 -7.49 -2.85
N SER A 86 -5.69 -6.30 -2.86
CA SER A 86 -5.66 -5.34 -3.97
C SER A 86 -4.72 -4.16 -3.70
N GLU A 87 -3.63 -4.35 -2.97
CA GLU A 87 -2.71 -3.30 -2.54
C GLU A 87 -2.07 -2.49 -3.69
N ASP A 88 -1.97 -3.09 -4.88
CA ASP A 88 -1.46 -2.42 -6.09
C ASP A 88 -2.54 -1.65 -6.88
N GLN A 89 -3.79 -1.61 -6.38
CA GLN A 89 -4.93 -0.99 -7.06
C GLN A 89 -5.52 0.15 -6.25
N ALA A 90 -5.91 1.23 -6.93
CA ALA A 90 -6.68 2.29 -6.30
C ALA A 90 -8.14 1.85 -6.06
N CYS A 91 -8.78 2.37 -5.00
CA CYS A 91 -10.19 2.04 -4.74
C CYS A 91 -11.10 2.36 -5.93
N SER A 92 -10.77 3.42 -6.70
CA SER A 92 -11.50 3.83 -7.90
C SER A 92 -11.45 2.83 -9.06
N GLU A 93 -10.48 1.92 -9.08
CA GLU A 93 -10.39 0.90 -10.14
C GLU A 93 -11.50 -0.13 -10.05
N CYS A 94 -12.02 -0.37 -8.85
CA CYS A 94 -13.14 -1.26 -8.61
C CYS A 94 -14.42 -0.51 -8.21
N HIS A 95 -14.30 0.62 -7.48
CA HIS A 95 -15.40 1.36 -6.88
C HIS A 95 -15.62 2.72 -7.54
N GLY A 96 -15.83 2.83 -8.76
CA GLY A 96 -16.04 4.12 -9.40
C GLY A 96 -16.28 4.06 -10.89
N ALA A 97 -16.16 2.87 -11.46
CA ALA A 97 -16.16 2.70 -12.90
C ALA A 97 -17.55 2.72 -13.54
N GLU A 98 -18.64 2.54 -12.80
CA GLU A 98 -19.98 2.42 -13.38
C GLU A 98 -21.07 3.04 -12.49
N GLY A 99 -21.79 3.99 -13.04
CA GLY A 99 -23.05 4.51 -12.50
C GLY A 99 -23.12 6.04 -12.33
N ASP A 100 -24.34 6.56 -12.35
CA ASP A 100 -24.64 7.99 -12.22
C ASP A 100 -24.33 8.56 -10.81
N GLU A 101 -23.95 7.72 -9.85
CA GLU A 101 -23.62 8.10 -8.47
C GLU A 101 -22.13 8.36 -8.23
N TYR A 102 -21.29 8.11 -9.22
CA TYR A 102 -19.89 8.50 -9.19
C TYR A 102 -19.74 10.04 -9.20
N PRO A 103 -18.92 10.68 -8.37
CA PRO A 103 -17.93 10.14 -7.42
C PRO A 103 -18.48 9.86 -6.00
N MET A 104 -19.76 10.02 -5.74
CA MET A 104 -20.35 9.83 -4.40
C MET A 104 -20.23 8.40 -3.89
N GLU A 105 -20.29 7.42 -4.80
CA GLU A 105 -20.08 6.02 -4.42
C GLU A 105 -18.64 5.77 -3.93
N LEU A 106 -17.64 6.33 -4.61
CA LEU A 106 -16.25 6.24 -4.20
C LEU A 106 -16.02 6.90 -2.82
N VAL A 107 -16.56 8.12 -2.61
CA VAL A 107 -16.55 8.79 -1.29
C VAL A 107 -17.13 7.90 -0.19
N ARG A 108 -18.25 7.25 -0.50
CA ARG A 108 -18.91 6.34 0.43
C ARG A 108 -18.03 5.13 0.76
N ARG A 109 -17.34 4.55 -0.23
CA ARG A 109 -16.45 3.39 -0.02
C ARG A 109 -15.30 3.74 0.91
N TYR A 110 -14.62 4.84 0.67
CA TYR A 110 -13.58 5.31 1.59
C TYR A 110 -14.10 5.52 3.02
N HIS A 111 -15.25 6.18 3.17
CA HIS A 111 -15.82 6.40 4.51
C HIS A 111 -16.26 5.12 5.19
N LEU A 112 -16.81 4.15 4.46
CA LEU A 112 -17.19 2.86 5.04
C LEU A 112 -15.94 2.07 5.49
N ASN A 113 -14.88 2.09 4.70
CA ASN A 113 -13.65 1.40 5.04
C ASN A 113 -12.97 2.03 6.26
N CYS A 114 -12.61 3.31 6.19
CA CYS A 114 -11.85 3.98 7.26
C CYS A 114 -12.71 4.21 8.52
N ARG A 115 -13.83 4.94 8.39
CA ARG A 115 -14.68 5.27 9.54
C ARG A 115 -15.41 4.06 10.13
N GLY A 116 -15.77 3.10 9.28
CA GLY A 116 -16.38 1.84 9.72
C GLY A 116 -15.46 1.10 10.68
N CYS A 117 -14.21 0.88 10.26
CA CYS A 117 -13.19 0.25 11.10
C CYS A 117 -12.96 1.02 12.41
N HIS A 118 -12.81 2.35 12.35
CA HIS A 118 -12.62 3.18 13.56
C HIS A 118 -13.83 3.13 14.52
N GLN A 119 -15.04 3.01 14.00
CA GLN A 119 -16.25 2.86 14.82
C GLN A 119 -16.31 1.48 15.48
N ASP A 120 -16.00 0.42 14.73
CA ASP A 120 -16.06 -0.95 15.21
C ASP A 120 -14.94 -1.24 16.22
N SER A 121 -13.75 -0.72 15.97
CA SER A 121 -12.60 -0.82 16.88
C SER A 121 -12.67 0.13 18.08
N GLN A 122 -13.58 1.13 18.07
CA GLN A 122 -13.66 2.21 19.03
C GLN A 122 -12.33 3.01 19.17
N ALA A 123 -11.58 3.10 18.10
CA ALA A 123 -10.28 3.76 18.01
C ALA A 123 -10.15 4.56 16.71
N GLY A 124 -9.34 5.63 16.72
CA GLY A 124 -9.11 6.47 15.56
C GLY A 124 -10.18 7.55 15.34
N PRO A 125 -9.96 8.41 14.34
CA PRO A 125 -10.82 9.55 14.03
C PRO A 125 -12.13 9.11 13.35
N ILE A 126 -13.26 9.71 13.74
CA ILE A 126 -14.58 9.46 13.13
C ILE A 126 -15.28 10.73 12.65
N ALA A 127 -14.89 11.91 13.13
CA ALA A 127 -15.49 13.17 12.74
C ALA A 127 -14.81 13.77 11.49
N CYS A 128 -15.58 14.48 10.65
CA CYS A 128 -15.09 15.03 9.38
C CYS A 128 -13.81 15.86 9.52
N GLY A 129 -13.73 16.71 10.54
CA GLY A 129 -12.60 17.62 10.76
C GLY A 129 -11.36 16.96 11.37
N GLU A 130 -11.46 15.72 11.84
CA GLU A 130 -10.32 14.95 12.36
C GLU A 130 -9.50 14.34 11.23
N CYS A 131 -10.17 13.97 10.11
CA CYS A 131 -9.51 13.44 8.92
C CYS A 131 -9.22 14.55 7.90
N HIS A 132 -10.19 15.44 7.66
CA HIS A 132 -10.10 16.53 6.68
C HIS A 132 -9.65 17.84 7.34
N ALA A 133 -8.57 17.79 8.10
CA ALA A 133 -7.96 18.96 8.70
C ALA A 133 -7.20 19.77 7.64
N LYS A 134 -7.26 21.11 7.75
CA LYS A 134 -6.34 21.93 6.96
C LYS A 134 -4.92 21.73 7.49
N ALA A 135 -3.98 21.55 6.59
CA ALA A 135 -2.56 21.60 6.96
C ALA A 135 -2.26 22.91 7.71
N PRO A 136 -1.44 22.86 8.75
CA PRO A 136 -1.06 24.03 9.54
C PRO A 136 -0.31 25.08 8.72
#